data_504914e5536aa9647ae93da1fe6dad7d
#
_entry.id   504914e5536aa9647ae93da1fe6dad7d
#
_cell.length_a   1.000
_cell.length_b   1.000
_cell.length_c   1.000
_cell.angle_alpha   90.00
_cell.angle_beta   90.00
_cell.angle_gamma   90.00
#
_symmetry.space_group_name_H-M   'P 1'
#
loop_
_entity.id
_entity.type
_entity.pdbx_description
1 polymer ?
#
loop_
_entity_poly.entity_id
_entity_poly.type
_entity_poly.pdbx_seq_one_letter_code
_entity_poly.pdbx_strand_id
1 'polypeptide(L)'
;QQTNDMRMFPGATPQVRSITDHNNFVYLYDKALGFFVFDYYGTYKSNLPFKNWANISFSGNNLYGFENNRLHVYRTQLQKEAIYKMPQQWKDCISIKAMNGKIYILKKEGLEIYNL
;
A
#
# COMPACT_ATOMS: atom_id res chain seq x y z
N GLN A 1 23.07 -1.20 -17.00
CA GLN A 1 21.93 -1.40 -16.11
C GLN A 1 21.24 -2.74 -16.37
N GLN A 2 21.20 -3.58 -15.39
CA GLN A 2 20.56 -4.88 -15.46
C GLN A 2 19.13 -4.77 -14.96
N THR A 3 18.18 -5.30 -15.70
CA THR A 3 16.80 -5.36 -15.24
C THR A 3 16.35 -6.82 -15.14
N ASN A 4 15.48 -7.10 -14.21
CA ASN A 4 14.94 -8.44 -14.04
C ASN A 4 13.75 -8.65 -14.95
N ASP A 5 13.64 -9.84 -15.49
CA ASP A 5 12.46 -10.27 -16.23
C ASP A 5 11.31 -10.54 -15.23
N MET A 6 10.11 -10.19 -15.60
CA MET A 6 8.93 -10.48 -14.79
C MET A 6 8.76 -11.95 -14.47
N ARG A 7 9.27 -12.84 -15.33
CA ARG A 7 9.22 -14.28 -15.09
C ARG A 7 10.13 -14.75 -13.97
N MET A 8 10.99 -13.88 -13.46
CA MET A 8 11.87 -14.21 -12.33
C MET A 8 11.17 -14.03 -10.99
N PHE A 9 9.92 -13.62 -10.98
CA PHE A 9 9.12 -13.52 -9.75
C PHE A 9 8.84 -14.93 -9.25
N PRO A 10 8.95 -15.18 -7.93
CA PRO A 10 8.57 -16.47 -7.37
C PRO A 10 7.07 -16.68 -7.48
N GLY A 11 6.65 -17.85 -7.90
CA GLY A 11 5.23 -18.20 -8.03
C GLY A 11 4.59 -17.68 -9.30
N ALA A 12 3.35 -17.22 -9.21
CA ALA A 12 2.58 -16.75 -10.35
C ALA A 12 3.12 -15.43 -10.90
N THR A 13 2.96 -15.21 -12.20
CA THR A 13 3.29 -13.93 -12.82
C THR A 13 2.34 -12.86 -12.32
N PRO A 14 2.84 -11.77 -11.73
CA PRO A 14 1.98 -10.73 -11.19
C PRO A 14 1.35 -9.88 -12.27
N GLN A 15 0.17 -9.36 -11.97
CA GLN A 15 -0.50 -8.32 -12.77
C GLN A 15 -0.36 -7.00 -12.01
N VAL A 16 0.72 -6.30 -12.25
CA VAL A 16 1.07 -5.11 -11.49
C VAL A 16 0.12 -3.97 -11.83
N ARG A 17 -0.50 -3.38 -10.81
CA ARG A 17 -1.43 -2.26 -10.94
C ARG A 17 -0.80 -0.93 -10.59
N SER A 18 0.24 -0.93 -9.78
CA SER A 18 0.91 0.30 -9.38
C SER A 18 2.37 0.04 -9.04
N ILE A 19 3.15 1.09 -9.20
CA ILE A 19 4.58 1.11 -8.87
C ILE A 19 4.80 2.31 -7.96
N THR A 20 5.43 2.08 -6.81
CA THR A 20 5.75 3.15 -5.88
C THR A 20 7.16 2.96 -5.37
N ASP A 21 7.96 4.01 -5.33
CA ASP A 21 9.27 3.94 -4.72
C ASP A 21 9.25 4.56 -3.33
N HIS A 22 10.04 3.99 -2.43
CA HIS A 22 10.13 4.47 -1.05
C HIS A 22 11.41 3.93 -0.41
N ASN A 23 12.23 4.82 0.13
CA ASN A 23 13.45 4.47 0.87
C ASN A 23 14.35 3.50 0.10
N ASN A 24 14.63 3.81 -1.18
CA ASN A 24 15.52 3.03 -2.05
C ASN A 24 14.97 1.66 -2.43
N PHE A 25 13.68 1.44 -2.25
CA PHE A 25 13.01 0.22 -2.70
C PHE A 25 11.88 0.57 -3.66
N VAL A 26 11.58 -0.36 -4.54
CA VAL A 26 10.47 -0.26 -5.47
C VAL A 26 9.42 -1.30 -5.07
N TYR A 27 8.20 -0.84 -4.90
CA TYR A 27 7.06 -1.67 -4.52
C TYR A 27 6.13 -1.82 -5.71
N LEU A 28 5.99 -3.04 -6.19
CA LEU A 28 5.06 -3.36 -7.27
C LEU A 28 3.85 -4.04 -6.67
N TYR A 29 2.67 -3.48 -6.89
CA TYR A 29 1.47 -4.02 -6.27
C TYR A 29 0.61 -4.80 -7.25
N ASP A 30 0.30 -6.03 -6.87
CA ASP A 30 -0.68 -6.89 -7.52
C ASP A 30 -1.80 -7.14 -6.52
N LYS A 31 -3.04 -6.84 -6.89
CA LYS A 31 -4.17 -6.90 -5.97
C LYS A 31 -4.41 -8.32 -5.42
N ALA A 32 -4.13 -9.33 -6.20
CA ALA A 32 -4.35 -10.72 -5.79
C ALA A 32 -3.17 -11.32 -5.04
N LEU A 33 -1.95 -10.81 -5.27
CA LEU A 33 -0.71 -11.42 -4.75
C LEU A 33 -0.01 -10.56 -3.70
N GLY A 34 -0.32 -9.24 -3.65
CA GLY A 34 0.31 -8.32 -2.72
C GLY A 34 1.45 -7.55 -3.33
N PHE A 35 2.37 -7.09 -2.50
CA PHE A 35 3.51 -6.30 -2.95
C PHE A 35 4.70 -7.19 -3.25
N PHE A 36 5.38 -6.88 -4.35
CA PHE A 36 6.69 -7.41 -4.66
C PHE A 36 7.70 -6.28 -4.49
N VAL A 37 8.67 -6.47 -3.63
CA VAL A 37 9.62 -5.43 -3.24
C VAL A 37 10.98 -5.71 -3.85
N PHE A 38 11.51 -4.72 -4.57
CA PHE A 38 12.83 -4.78 -5.20
C PHE A 38 13.67 -3.61 -4.71
N ASP A 39 14.99 -3.77 -4.71
CA ASP A 39 15.87 -2.61 -4.52
C ASP A 39 16.03 -1.85 -5.85
N TYR A 40 16.76 -0.75 -5.83
CA TYR A 40 16.95 0.08 -7.02
C TYR A 40 17.84 -0.59 -8.08
N TYR A 41 18.51 -1.67 -7.74
CA TYR A 41 19.30 -2.44 -8.70
C TYR A 41 18.48 -3.53 -9.38
N GLY A 42 17.21 -3.65 -9.03
CA GLY A 42 16.32 -4.67 -9.58
C GLY A 42 16.41 -6.00 -8.89
N THR A 43 17.02 -6.06 -7.70
CA THR A 43 17.09 -7.31 -6.94
C THR A 43 15.82 -7.51 -6.14
N TYR A 44 15.19 -8.67 -6.30
CA TYR A 44 14.01 -9.04 -5.55
C TYR A 44 14.33 -9.20 -4.07
N LYS A 45 13.54 -8.59 -3.21
CA LYS A 45 13.76 -8.62 -1.76
C LYS A 45 12.70 -9.42 -1.02
N SER A 46 11.42 -9.15 -1.27
CA SER A 46 10.36 -9.80 -0.51
C SER A 46 9.01 -9.66 -1.19
N ASN A 47 8.09 -10.51 -0.77
CA ASN A 47 6.68 -10.38 -1.10
C ASN A 47 5.92 -10.11 0.19
N LEU A 48 5.13 -9.03 0.19
CA LEU A 48 4.23 -8.70 1.28
C LEU A 48 2.82 -9.10 0.85
N PRO A 49 2.22 -10.14 1.45
CA PRO A 49 0.97 -10.71 0.94
C PRO A 49 -0.26 -9.91 1.38
N PHE A 50 -0.28 -8.62 1.12
CA PHE A 50 -1.38 -7.73 1.46
C PHE A 50 -2.34 -7.64 0.28
N LYS A 51 -3.37 -8.46 0.29
CA LYS A 51 -4.28 -8.64 -0.84
C LYS A 51 -5.47 -7.70 -0.76
N ASN A 52 -5.94 -7.29 -1.94
CA ASN A 52 -7.17 -6.50 -2.09
C ASN A 52 -7.13 -5.13 -1.41
N TRP A 53 -5.95 -4.55 -1.27
CA TRP A 53 -5.81 -3.21 -0.75
C TRP A 53 -6.19 -2.18 -1.81
N ALA A 54 -6.81 -1.11 -1.38
CA ALA A 54 -7.11 0.07 -2.19
C ALA A 54 -6.53 1.31 -1.52
N ASN A 55 -6.39 2.38 -2.29
CA ASN A 55 -5.93 3.69 -1.80
C ASN A 55 -4.61 3.58 -1.05
N ILE A 56 -3.66 2.91 -1.69
CA ILE A 56 -2.35 2.62 -1.11
C ILE A 56 -1.50 3.89 -1.12
N SER A 57 -0.82 4.14 0.01
CA SER A 57 0.08 5.29 0.10
C SER A 57 1.11 5.07 1.19
N PHE A 58 2.23 5.79 1.08
CA PHE A 58 3.21 5.90 2.15
C PHE A 58 3.02 7.21 2.89
N SER A 59 3.14 7.17 4.22
CA SER A 59 3.25 8.34 5.04
C SER A 59 4.35 8.08 6.07
N GLY A 60 5.44 8.85 5.98
CA GLY A 60 6.64 8.54 6.74
C GLY A 60 7.20 7.18 6.35
N ASN A 61 7.46 6.32 7.30
CA ASN A 61 7.95 4.97 7.06
C ASN A 61 6.84 3.92 7.13
N ASN A 62 5.60 4.34 7.00
CA ASN A 62 4.45 3.44 7.09
C ASN A 62 3.75 3.35 5.74
N LEU A 63 3.35 2.14 5.40
CA LEU A 63 2.58 1.85 4.21
C LEU A 63 1.13 1.64 4.64
N TYR A 64 0.22 2.38 4.01
CA TYR A 64 -1.19 2.36 4.33
C TYR A 64 -2.01 1.82 3.18
N GLY A 65 -3.02 1.03 3.49
CA GLY A 65 -3.98 0.57 2.52
C GLY A 65 -5.33 0.31 3.17
N PHE A 66 -6.36 0.27 2.37
CA PHE A 66 -7.73 0.06 2.84
C PHE A 66 -8.31 -1.18 2.21
N GLU A 67 -8.91 -2.03 3.02
CA GLU A 67 -9.52 -3.27 2.55
C GLU A 67 -10.66 -3.64 3.49
N ASN A 68 -11.84 -3.90 2.92
CA ASN A 68 -12.99 -4.43 3.65
C ASN A 68 -13.30 -3.66 4.94
N ASN A 69 -13.39 -2.32 4.83
CA ASN A 69 -13.66 -1.40 5.95
C ASN A 69 -12.59 -1.43 7.04
N ARG A 70 -11.37 -1.79 6.69
CA ARG A 70 -10.23 -1.79 7.61
C ARG A 70 -9.11 -0.94 7.04
N LEU A 71 -8.40 -0.28 7.94
CA LEU A 71 -7.15 0.40 7.62
C LEU A 71 -6.01 -0.52 8.00
N HIS A 72 -5.18 -0.86 7.02
CA HIS A 72 -3.97 -1.64 7.23
C HIS A 72 -2.78 -0.71 7.27
N VAL A 73 -1.95 -0.84 8.30
CA VAL A 73 -0.73 -0.06 8.44
C VAL A 73 0.43 -1.03 8.54
N TYR A 74 1.33 -0.98 7.57
CA TYR A 74 2.55 -1.77 7.61
C TYR A 74 3.72 -0.85 7.94
N ARG A 75 4.38 -1.11 9.07
CA ARG A 75 5.53 -0.34 9.51
C ARG A 75 6.77 -0.95 8.90
N THR A 76 7.32 -0.32 7.87
CA THR A 76 8.39 -0.91 7.07
C THR A 76 9.65 -1.18 7.88
N GLN A 77 9.99 -0.30 8.82
CA GLN A 77 11.19 -0.46 9.64
C GLN A 77 11.07 -1.59 10.66
N LEU A 78 9.88 -1.80 11.19
CA LEU A 78 9.62 -2.84 12.19
C LEU A 78 9.14 -4.14 11.55
N GLN A 79 8.78 -4.10 10.28
CA GLN A 79 8.20 -5.24 9.55
C GLN A 79 6.98 -5.80 10.28
N LYS A 80 6.12 -4.91 10.76
CA LYS A 80 4.91 -5.29 11.51
C LYS A 80 3.69 -4.62 10.91
N GLU A 81 2.59 -5.35 10.88
CA GLU A 81 1.30 -4.86 10.43
C GLU A 81 0.38 -4.61 11.61
N ALA A 82 -0.40 -3.53 11.53
CA ALA A 82 -1.52 -3.26 12.42
C ALA A 82 -2.76 -3.06 11.56
N ILE A 83 -3.92 -3.50 12.08
CA ILE A 83 -5.18 -3.41 11.37
C ILE A 83 -6.18 -2.70 12.27
N TYR A 84 -6.82 -1.66 11.73
CA TYR A 84 -7.79 -0.87 12.45
C TYR A 84 -9.13 -0.90 11.72
N LYS A 85 -10.22 -1.10 12.47
CA LYS A 85 -11.56 -1.01 11.90
C LYS A 85 -11.88 0.43 11.62
N MET A 86 -12.37 0.71 10.41
CA MET A 86 -12.76 2.08 10.05
C MET A 86 -14.08 2.47 10.71
N PRO A 87 -14.23 3.73 11.15
CA PRO A 87 -15.50 4.23 11.66
C PRO A 87 -16.61 4.09 10.64
N GLN A 88 -17.83 3.87 11.12
CA GLN A 88 -19.00 3.68 10.27
C GLN A 88 -19.24 4.89 9.34
N GLN A 89 -18.98 6.09 9.83
CA GLN A 89 -19.20 7.32 9.06
C GLN A 89 -18.26 7.47 7.86
N TRP A 90 -17.24 6.64 7.74
CA TRP A 90 -16.31 6.68 6.60
C TRP A 90 -16.73 5.78 5.44
N LYS A 91 -17.77 4.96 5.63
CA LYS A 91 -18.14 3.93 4.64
C LYS A 91 -18.59 4.52 3.31
N ASP A 92 -19.28 5.66 3.33
CA ASP A 92 -19.84 6.25 2.12
C ASP A 92 -18.97 7.35 1.53
N CYS A 93 -17.67 7.30 1.80
CA CYS A 93 -16.76 8.29 1.22
C CYS A 93 -16.52 8.00 -0.27
N ILE A 94 -16.23 9.05 -1.02
CA ILE A 94 -15.88 8.95 -2.43
C ILE A 94 -14.46 8.41 -2.56
N SER A 95 -13.55 8.89 -1.71
CA SER A 95 -12.15 8.47 -1.72
C SER A 95 -11.55 8.67 -0.32
N ILE A 96 -10.54 7.86 -0.01
CA ILE A 96 -9.84 7.92 1.27
C ILE A 96 -8.37 7.66 1.03
N LYS A 97 -7.50 8.43 1.69
CA LYS A 97 -6.05 8.28 1.53
C LYS A 97 -5.31 8.72 2.77
N ALA A 98 -4.29 7.93 3.15
CA ALA A 98 -3.37 8.30 4.21
C ALA A 98 -2.15 8.96 3.60
N MET A 99 -1.81 10.16 4.06
CA MET A 99 -0.59 10.85 3.65
C MET A 99 -0.26 11.96 4.64
N ASN A 100 1.01 12.30 4.75
CA ASN A 100 1.47 13.39 5.61
C ASN A 100 1.02 13.25 7.07
N GLY A 101 0.97 12.02 7.59
CA GLY A 101 0.54 11.77 8.96
C GLY A 101 -0.94 11.98 9.22
N LYS A 102 -1.76 12.01 8.16
CA LYS A 102 -3.20 12.25 8.26
C LYS A 102 -3.97 11.32 7.37
N ILE A 103 -5.25 11.16 7.67
CA ILE A 103 -6.20 10.50 6.78
C ILE A 103 -7.10 11.56 6.16
N TYR A 104 -7.15 11.59 4.84
CA TYR A 104 -7.99 12.50 4.08
C TYR A 104 -9.17 11.72 3.52
N ILE A 105 -10.37 12.19 3.81
CA ILE A 105 -11.61 11.53 3.41
C ILE A 105 -12.45 12.50 2.59
N LEU A 106 -12.63 12.17 1.31
CA LEU A 106 -13.44 12.95 0.41
C LEU A 106 -14.87 12.42 0.44
N LYS A 107 -15.81 13.29 0.82
CA LYS A 107 -17.25 13.01 0.82
C LYS A 107 -17.95 13.95 -0.13
N LYS A 108 -19.23 13.70 -0.38
CA LYS A 108 -20.04 14.61 -1.20
C LYS A 108 -20.07 16.02 -0.60
N GLU A 109 -20.12 16.13 0.72
CA GLU A 109 -20.23 17.39 1.44
C GLU A 109 -18.90 18.15 1.51
N GLY A 110 -17.78 17.48 1.29
CA GLY A 110 -16.47 18.10 1.36
C GLY A 110 -15.39 17.14 1.82
N LEU A 111 -14.28 17.73 2.24
CA LEU A 111 -13.10 16.98 2.68
C LEU A 111 -13.01 16.98 4.20
N GLU A 112 -12.83 15.80 4.78
CA GLU A 112 -12.55 15.64 6.21
C GLU A 112 -11.10 15.18 6.38
N ILE A 113 -10.46 15.67 7.43
CA ILE A 113 -9.05 15.35 7.71
C ILE A 113 -8.96 14.90 9.16
N TYR A 114 -8.34 13.74 9.38
CA TYR A 114 -8.10 13.16 10.69
C TYR A 114 -6.63 12.92 10.91
N ASN A 115 -6.15 13.08 12.13
CA ASN A 115 -4.77 12.74 12.46
C ASN A 115 -4.61 11.22 12.60
N LEU A 116 -3.51 10.73 12.11
CA LEU A 116 -3.12 9.33 12.30
C LEU A 116 -2.54 9.09 13.69
#